data_14b598787ee3f9050aa9d1c23334a5bd
#
_entry.id   14b598787ee3f9050aa9d1c23334a5bd
#
_cell.length_a   1.000
_cell.length_b   1.000
_cell.length_c   1.000
_cell.angle_alpha   90.00
_cell.angle_beta   90.00
_cell.angle_gamma   90.00
#
_symmetry.space_group_name_H-M   'P 1'
#
loop_
_entity.id
_entity.type
_entity.pdbx_description
1 polymer ?
#
loop_
_entity_poly.entity_id
_entity_poly.type
_entity_poly.pdbx_seq_one_letter_code
_entity_poly.pdbx_strand_id
1 'polypeptide(L)'
;MKWTSKSAFLALAALAEAAPQFGGGGGLTMLRFGCSQVVIDRIDPLVNPGQVPSPHVHQIVGGNAFNVTMPTDDVSQHASCTTCQFADDFSNYWTANLYFKARNGSYKRVPQGGAA
;
A
#
# COMPACT_ATOMS: atom_id res chain seq x y z
N MET A 1 -64.30 25.51 22.03
CA MET A 1 -62.90 25.83 21.69
C MET A 1 -62.11 24.53 21.71
N LYS A 2 -61.66 24.07 20.50
CA LYS A 2 -60.92 22.80 20.35
C LYS A 2 -59.45 23.12 20.28
N TRP A 3 -58.67 22.58 21.20
CA TRP A 3 -57.20 22.64 21.17
C TRP A 3 -56.70 21.50 20.32
N THR A 4 -56.05 21.84 19.23
CA THR A 4 -55.34 20.87 18.39
C THR A 4 -53.90 20.72 18.92
N SER A 5 -53.61 19.53 19.43
CA SER A 5 -52.27 19.11 19.82
C SER A 5 -51.39 18.97 18.57
N LYS A 6 -50.36 19.80 18.48
CA LYS A 6 -49.31 19.63 17.45
C LYS A 6 -48.27 18.67 17.99
N SER A 7 -48.31 17.45 17.48
CA SER A 7 -47.24 16.46 17.72
C SER A 7 -45.98 16.89 17.01
N ALA A 8 -44.97 17.26 17.77
CA ALA A 8 -43.63 17.49 17.26
C ALA A 8 -42.94 16.13 17.02
N PHE A 9 -42.74 15.77 15.76
CA PHE A 9 -41.90 14.66 15.40
C PHE A 9 -40.44 15.10 15.54
N LEU A 10 -39.77 14.62 16.57
CA LEU A 10 -38.30 14.66 16.65
C LEU A 10 -37.77 13.63 15.67
N ALA A 11 -37.24 14.11 14.55
CA ALA A 11 -36.42 13.28 13.67
C ALA A 11 -35.05 13.06 14.34
N LEU A 12 -34.86 11.89 14.92
CA LEU A 12 -33.51 11.43 15.33
C LEU A 12 -32.75 11.14 14.04
N ALA A 13 -31.89 12.05 13.64
CA ALA A 13 -30.88 11.76 12.63
C ALA A 13 -29.85 10.82 13.27
N ALA A 14 -29.97 9.52 12.98
CA ALA A 14 -28.93 8.56 13.29
C ALA A 14 -27.72 8.89 12.40
N LEU A 15 -26.69 9.44 12.99
CA LEU A 15 -25.36 9.52 12.38
C LEU A 15 -24.85 8.08 12.28
N ALA A 16 -25.05 7.47 11.14
CA ALA A 16 -24.40 6.21 10.83
C ALA A 16 -22.91 6.49 10.64
N GLU A 17 -22.14 6.31 11.70
CA GLU A 17 -20.69 6.21 11.54
C GLU A 17 -20.42 4.95 10.72
N ALA A 18 -19.95 5.15 9.49
CA ALA A 18 -19.45 4.08 8.66
C ALA A 18 -18.09 3.62 9.21
N ALA A 19 -18.10 2.96 10.36
CA ALA A 19 -16.94 2.20 10.79
C ALA A 19 -16.77 1.03 9.82
N PRO A 20 -15.56 0.75 9.33
CA PRO A 20 -15.32 -0.42 8.52
C PRO A 20 -15.68 -1.65 9.35
N GLN A 21 -16.82 -2.27 9.03
CA GLN A 21 -17.21 -3.53 9.64
C GLN A 21 -16.30 -4.62 9.09
N PHE A 22 -15.29 -4.97 9.84
CA PHE A 22 -14.60 -6.24 9.64
C PHE A 22 -15.57 -7.34 10.06
N GLY A 23 -16.27 -7.91 9.06
CA GLY A 23 -17.22 -8.98 9.28
C GLY A 23 -16.56 -10.14 10.00
N GLY A 24 -17.04 -10.46 11.18
CA GLY A 24 -16.61 -11.62 11.94
C GLY A 24 -17.04 -12.90 11.20
N GLY A 25 -16.08 -13.60 10.65
CA GLY A 25 -16.25 -14.90 10.03
C GLY A 25 -14.91 -15.43 9.57
N GLY A 26 -14.26 -16.31 10.35
CA GLY A 26 -13.02 -16.99 10.00
C GLY A 26 -11.84 -16.02 9.85
N GLY A 27 -11.29 -15.53 10.95
CA GLY A 27 -10.39 -14.38 10.96
C GLY A 27 -9.11 -14.56 10.19
N LEU A 28 -9.02 -13.92 9.03
CA LEU A 28 -7.73 -13.49 8.51
C LEU A 28 -7.26 -12.35 9.42
N THR A 29 -6.30 -12.66 10.29
CA THR A 29 -5.61 -11.62 11.03
C THR A 29 -4.73 -10.85 10.04
N MET A 30 -5.11 -9.62 9.73
CA MET A 30 -4.33 -8.75 8.85
C MET A 30 -3.60 -7.71 9.67
N LEU A 31 -2.32 -7.52 9.37
CA LEU A 31 -1.51 -6.44 9.89
C LEU A 31 -1.37 -5.38 8.82
N ARG A 32 -1.67 -4.11 9.16
CA ARG A 32 -1.38 -2.95 8.32
C ARG A 32 -0.25 -2.15 8.95
N PHE A 33 0.72 -1.80 8.13
CA PHE A 33 1.85 -0.97 8.54
C PHE A 33 2.35 -0.15 7.34
N GLY A 34 3.06 0.93 7.61
CA GLY A 34 3.60 1.79 6.57
C GLY A 34 5.11 1.58 6.40
N CYS A 35 5.53 1.58 5.14
CA CYS A 35 6.94 1.63 4.76
C CYS A 35 7.15 2.79 3.79
N SER A 36 8.29 3.48 3.88
CA SER A 36 8.66 4.49 2.89
C SER A 36 9.32 3.86 1.68
N GLN A 37 9.29 4.58 0.56
CA GLN A 37 9.92 4.14 -0.68
C GLN A 37 11.44 4.04 -0.53
N VAL A 38 12.00 2.90 -0.96
CA VAL A 38 13.45 2.71 -1.12
C VAL A 38 13.87 3.16 -2.51
N VAL A 39 13.25 2.58 -3.56
CA VAL A 39 13.60 2.86 -4.95
C VAL A 39 12.40 2.61 -5.87
N ILE A 40 12.38 3.26 -7.03
CA ILE A 40 11.55 2.89 -8.17
C ILE A 40 12.50 2.64 -9.33
N ASP A 41 12.49 1.43 -9.84
CA ASP A 41 13.41 1.06 -10.91
C ASP A 41 12.81 0.01 -11.85
N ARG A 42 13.45 -0.11 -13.03
CA ARG A 42 13.15 -1.15 -14.02
C ARG A 42 13.98 -2.39 -13.73
N ILE A 43 13.66 -3.01 -12.61
CA ILE A 43 14.29 -4.23 -12.11
C ILE A 43 13.19 -5.19 -11.66
N ASP A 44 13.32 -6.44 -12.04
CA ASP A 44 12.46 -7.55 -11.63
C ASP A 44 13.30 -8.79 -11.40
N PRO A 45 13.90 -8.95 -10.23
CA PRO A 45 14.79 -10.06 -9.95
C PRO A 45 14.10 -11.42 -9.84
N LEU A 46 12.76 -11.49 -9.85
CA LEU A 46 12.01 -12.74 -9.85
C LEU A 46 11.67 -13.22 -11.25
N VAL A 47 11.16 -12.33 -12.12
CA VAL A 47 10.76 -12.68 -13.49
C VAL A 47 11.92 -12.52 -14.48
N ASN A 48 12.75 -11.50 -14.30
CA ASN A 48 13.87 -11.16 -15.17
C ASN A 48 15.17 -10.95 -14.38
N PRO A 49 15.66 -11.96 -13.61
CA PRO A 49 16.84 -11.81 -12.80
C PRO A 49 18.06 -11.42 -13.66
N GLY A 50 18.84 -10.44 -13.19
CA GLY A 50 20.02 -9.94 -13.88
C GLY A 50 19.75 -9.01 -15.06
N GLN A 51 18.51 -8.78 -15.47
CA GLN A 51 18.19 -7.92 -16.60
C GLN A 51 18.01 -6.45 -16.18
N VAL A 52 18.80 -5.56 -16.78
CA VAL A 52 18.71 -4.11 -16.56
C VAL A 52 18.75 -3.38 -17.92
N PRO A 53 17.73 -2.63 -18.31
CA PRO A 53 16.42 -2.51 -17.67
C PRO A 53 15.55 -3.74 -17.90
N SER A 54 14.74 -4.11 -16.90
CA SER A 54 13.70 -5.11 -17.09
C SER A 54 12.48 -4.51 -17.82
N PRO A 55 11.58 -5.31 -18.40
CA PRO A 55 10.33 -4.82 -18.96
C PRO A 55 9.36 -4.29 -17.88
N HIS A 56 9.59 -4.62 -16.62
CA HIS A 56 8.74 -4.25 -15.49
C HIS A 56 9.35 -3.08 -14.70
N VAL A 57 8.48 -2.25 -14.14
CA VAL A 57 8.84 -1.16 -13.23
C VAL A 57 8.17 -1.41 -11.90
N HIS A 58 8.97 -1.43 -10.84
CA HIS A 58 8.48 -1.63 -9.48
C HIS A 58 8.89 -0.49 -8.55
N GLN A 59 8.01 -0.17 -7.61
CA GLN A 59 8.35 0.54 -6.39
C GLN A 59 8.69 -0.50 -5.33
N ILE A 60 9.83 -0.33 -4.70
CA ILE A 60 10.31 -1.18 -3.62
C ILE A 60 10.26 -0.39 -2.32
N VAL A 61 9.74 -1.02 -1.26
CA VAL A 61 9.70 -0.48 0.09
C VAL A 61 10.23 -1.53 1.07
N GLY A 62 10.60 -1.13 2.27
CA GLY A 62 11.07 -2.03 3.33
C GLY A 62 12.58 -2.12 3.41
N GLY A 63 13.11 -3.34 3.48
CA GLY A 63 14.53 -3.61 3.63
C GLY A 63 15.39 -3.14 2.45
N ASN A 64 16.65 -2.85 2.71
CA ASN A 64 17.57 -2.29 1.72
C ASN A 64 18.38 -3.35 0.94
N ALA A 65 18.03 -4.63 1.06
CA ALA A 65 18.73 -5.72 0.36
C ALA A 65 18.25 -5.97 -1.07
N PHE A 66 17.36 -5.13 -1.61
CA PHE A 66 16.87 -5.25 -2.98
C PHE A 66 18.01 -5.10 -4.00
N ASN A 67 18.07 -6.03 -4.98
CA ASN A 67 19.11 -6.03 -6.01
C ASN A 67 18.55 -6.60 -7.32
N VAL A 68 19.30 -6.43 -8.40
CA VAL A 68 19.00 -6.95 -9.76
C VAL A 68 18.84 -8.48 -9.77
N THR A 69 19.56 -9.16 -8.94
CA THR A 69 19.43 -10.58 -8.66
C THR A 69 19.30 -10.75 -7.15
N MET A 70 18.20 -11.31 -6.73
CA MET A 70 17.93 -11.57 -5.31
C MET A 70 18.56 -12.91 -4.90
N PRO A 71 18.99 -13.04 -3.64
CA PRO A 71 19.43 -14.33 -3.11
C PRO A 71 18.27 -15.31 -3.06
N THR A 72 18.58 -16.60 -3.03
CA THR A 72 17.58 -17.69 -2.93
C THR A 72 17.19 -18.01 -1.49
N ASP A 73 17.90 -17.46 -0.54
CA ASP A 73 17.63 -17.55 0.90
C ASP A 73 16.80 -16.33 1.39
N ASP A 74 16.65 -16.21 2.68
CA ASP A 74 15.88 -15.12 3.30
C ASP A 74 16.58 -13.77 3.07
N VAL A 75 15.98 -12.93 2.21
CA VAL A 75 16.49 -11.60 1.86
C VAL A 75 16.66 -10.69 3.08
N SER A 76 15.89 -10.89 4.14
CA SER A 76 15.97 -10.09 5.35
C SER A 76 17.33 -10.21 6.04
N GLN A 77 18.01 -11.34 5.87
CA GLN A 77 19.36 -11.57 6.43
C GLN A 77 20.46 -10.74 5.75
N HIS A 78 20.18 -10.22 4.56
CA HIS A 78 21.10 -9.40 3.79
C HIS A 78 20.85 -7.90 3.93
N ALA A 79 19.75 -7.52 4.58
CA ALA A 79 19.41 -6.13 4.82
C ALA A 79 20.07 -5.61 6.10
N SER A 80 20.45 -4.34 6.09
CA SER A 80 21.05 -3.64 7.24
C SER A 80 20.15 -2.54 7.79
N CYS A 81 19.10 -2.16 7.06
CA CYS A 81 18.09 -1.19 7.50
C CYS A 81 16.78 -1.42 6.76
N THR A 82 15.72 -0.81 7.28
CA THR A 82 14.38 -0.85 6.70
C THR A 82 13.74 0.53 6.71
N THR A 83 12.80 0.74 5.80
CA THR A 83 11.95 1.94 5.76
C THR A 83 10.59 1.72 6.41
N CYS A 84 10.34 0.54 6.97
CA CYS A 84 9.10 0.17 7.62
C CYS A 84 8.98 0.72 9.03
N GLN A 85 7.73 0.82 9.54
CA GLN A 85 7.44 1.22 10.92
C GLN A 85 8.01 0.26 11.95
N PHE A 86 8.08 -1.04 11.61
CA PHE A 86 8.68 -2.06 12.46
C PHE A 86 10.17 -2.13 12.16
N ALA A 87 10.99 -1.84 13.16
CA ALA A 87 12.45 -1.76 13.02
C ALA A 87 13.11 -3.08 12.60
N ASP A 88 12.47 -4.19 12.92
CA ASP A 88 12.97 -5.55 12.61
C ASP A 88 12.38 -6.12 11.31
N ASP A 89 11.57 -5.35 10.59
CA ASP A 89 11.01 -5.77 9.32
C ASP A 89 11.95 -5.43 8.16
N PHE A 90 12.87 -6.32 7.87
CA PHE A 90 13.84 -6.21 6.79
C PHE A 90 13.38 -6.79 5.45
N SER A 91 12.10 -7.16 5.35
CA SER A 91 11.52 -7.68 4.10
C SER A 91 11.47 -6.61 3.01
N ASN A 92 11.60 -7.03 1.76
CA ASN A 92 11.32 -6.19 0.61
C ASN A 92 9.88 -6.38 0.14
N TYR A 93 9.14 -5.28 -0.02
CA TYR A 93 7.80 -5.27 -0.57
C TYR A 93 7.78 -4.52 -1.89
N TRP A 94 7.05 -5.04 -2.87
CA TRP A 94 7.03 -4.53 -4.23
C TRP A 94 5.63 -4.17 -4.65
N THR A 95 5.50 -3.05 -5.33
CA THR A 95 4.24 -2.64 -5.94
C THR A 95 4.49 -2.15 -7.36
N ALA A 96 3.49 -2.34 -8.23
CA ALA A 96 3.50 -1.70 -9.53
C ALA A 96 3.35 -0.19 -9.36
N ASN A 97 4.05 0.59 -10.20
CA ASN A 97 3.90 2.02 -10.22
C ASN A 97 2.75 2.48 -11.12
N LEU A 98 2.04 3.49 -10.65
CA LEU A 98 1.02 4.16 -11.43
C LEU A 98 1.62 5.32 -12.21
N TYR A 99 1.25 5.41 -13.50
CA TYR A 99 1.66 6.50 -14.39
C TYR A 99 0.45 7.15 -15.04
N PHE A 100 0.46 8.46 -15.07
CA PHE A 100 -0.47 9.23 -15.89
C PHE A 100 0.09 9.36 -17.31
N LYS A 101 -0.66 8.88 -18.30
CA LYS A 101 -0.33 9.06 -19.72
C LYS A 101 -0.92 10.39 -20.20
N ALA A 102 -0.08 11.35 -20.50
CA ALA A 102 -0.49 12.63 -21.03
C ALA A 102 -0.88 12.53 -22.51
N ARG A 103 -1.64 13.52 -23.02
CA ARG A 103 -2.10 13.55 -24.42
C ARG A 103 -0.96 13.60 -25.44
N ASN A 104 0.19 14.15 -25.06
CA ASN A 104 1.41 14.19 -25.89
C ASN A 104 2.20 12.88 -25.90
N GLY A 105 1.66 11.81 -25.27
CA GLY A 105 2.31 10.51 -25.20
C GLY A 105 3.32 10.34 -24.06
N SER A 106 3.64 11.41 -23.32
CA SER A 106 4.56 11.30 -22.18
C SER A 106 3.89 10.63 -20.98
N TYR A 107 4.70 9.98 -20.15
CA TYR A 107 4.26 9.37 -18.90
C TYR A 107 4.80 10.14 -17.71
N LYS A 108 3.92 10.47 -16.78
CA LYS A 108 4.29 11.10 -15.50
C LYS A 108 3.95 10.14 -14.38
N ARG A 109 4.92 9.86 -13.52
CA ARG A 109 4.69 9.04 -12.34
C ARG A 109 3.67 9.72 -11.41
N VAL A 110 2.71 8.94 -10.92
CA VAL A 110 1.81 9.36 -9.86
C VAL A 110 2.50 9.06 -8.53
N PRO A 111 2.75 10.07 -7.69
CA PRO A 111 3.31 9.83 -6.36
C PRO A 111 2.36 8.96 -5.55
N GLN A 112 2.90 7.95 -4.89
CA GLN A 112 2.17 7.15 -3.92
C GLN A 112 2.48 7.69 -2.53
N GLY A 113 1.47 8.08 -1.79
CA GLY A 113 1.59 8.55 -0.43
C GLY A 113 1.47 7.39 0.53
N GLY A 114 2.60 6.93 1.06
CA GLY A 114 2.66 5.77 1.95
C GLY A 114 2.39 4.48 1.21
N ALA A 115 3.33 3.57 1.22
CA ALA A 115 3.08 2.19 0.87
C ALA A 115 2.61 1.46 2.12
N ALA A 116 1.52 0.76 2.02
CA ALA A 116 1.03 -0.12 3.07
C ALA A 116 0.98 -1.53 2.56
#